data_1958d0e7881360b706e7160c561ce005
#
_entry.id   1958d0e7881360b706e7160c561ce005
#
_cell.length_a   1.000
_cell.length_b   1.000
_cell.length_c   1.000
_cell.angle_alpha   90.00
_cell.angle_beta   90.00
_cell.angle_gamma   90.00
#
_symmetry.space_group_name_H-M   'P 1'
#
loop_
_entity.id
_entity.type
_entity.pdbx_description
1 polymer ?
#
loop_
_entity_poly.entity_id
_entity_poly.type
_entity_poly.pdbx_seq_one_letter_code
_entity_poly.pdbx_strand_id
1 'polypeptide(L)'
;MAGGTTGGTGRLLTIDLPADPGRLAPTRERLRAWLHDQGVGEWDVETVLIATGEACANAIEHGYRFAPDGITTLRVELHDDRLEIEVRDHGGWRPTDGDDGSDRGRGRLIMSRVMDEATIVGTPEGTCVRLVKRLTDR
;
A
#
# COMPACT_ATOMS: atom_id res chain seq x y z
N MET A 1 4.08 -12.46 22.85
CA MET A 1 3.98 -12.20 22.37
C MET A 1 3.34 -12.04 21.57
N ALA A 2 3.01 -11.76 21.62
CA ALA A 2 2.25 -11.71 21.00
C ALA A 2 2.33 -11.75 19.99
N GLY A 3 2.52 -11.48 20.12
CA GLY A 3 2.54 -11.34 19.11
C GLY A 3 2.49 -12.05 18.22
N GLY A 4 2.72 -12.68 18.49
CA GLY A 4 2.76 -13.58 17.67
C GLY A 4 2.50 -13.27 16.45
N THR A 5 2.17 -12.59 16.33
CA THR A 5 1.75 -12.37 15.26
C THR A 5 2.59 -12.73 14.31
N THR A 6 2.94 -12.61 13.63
CA THR A 6 3.53 -12.91 12.50
C THR A 6 4.55 -13.86 12.62
N GLY A 7 4.78 -14.33 13.61
CA GLY A 7 5.65 -15.33 13.70
C GLY A 7 6.85 -15.12 12.93
N GLY A 8 7.43 -14.56 12.67
CA GLY A 8 8.58 -14.51 11.92
C GLY A 8 9.49 -13.47 12.42
N THR A 9 10.45 -13.18 11.63
CA THR A 9 11.35 -12.14 11.96
C THR A 9 10.81 -10.80 11.59
N GLY A 10 9.73 -10.76 10.84
CA GLY A 10 9.18 -9.49 10.40
C GLY A 10 8.20 -8.91 11.39
N ARG A 11 7.94 -7.64 11.29
CA ARG A 11 6.88 -6.99 12.02
C ARG A 11 5.82 -6.57 11.04
N LEU A 12 4.57 -6.58 11.50
CA LEU A 12 3.45 -6.44 10.60
C LEU A 12 2.49 -5.35 11.05
N LEU A 13 2.10 -4.50 10.14
CA LEU A 13 1.02 -3.55 10.32
C LEU A 13 -0.06 -3.87 9.31
N THR A 14 -1.31 -3.95 9.75
CA THR A 14 -2.45 -4.16 8.86
C THR A 14 -3.49 -3.09 9.14
N ILE A 15 -3.98 -2.44 8.10
CA ILE A 15 -5.00 -1.42 8.20
C ILE A 15 -6.06 -1.70 7.15
N ASP A 16 -7.32 -1.72 7.57
CA ASP A 16 -8.44 -1.86 6.64
C ASP A 16 -9.01 -0.49 6.36
N LEU A 17 -9.19 -0.17 5.08
CA LEU A 17 -9.69 1.12 4.66
C LEU A 17 -11.01 0.94 3.92
N PRO A 18 -12.08 1.56 4.41
CA PRO A 18 -13.29 1.66 3.59
C PRO A 18 -13.02 2.53 2.38
N ALA A 19 -13.88 2.47 1.39
CA ALA A 19 -13.74 3.25 0.17
C ALA A 19 -14.15 4.70 0.45
N ASP A 20 -13.35 5.40 1.22
CA ASP A 20 -13.64 6.75 1.70
C ASP A 20 -12.35 7.57 1.62
N PRO A 21 -12.29 8.57 0.74
CA PRO A 21 -11.06 9.38 0.63
C PRO A 21 -10.63 10.02 1.93
N GLY A 22 -11.55 10.26 2.84
CA GLY A 22 -11.20 10.83 4.14
C GLY A 22 -10.34 9.93 4.99
N ARG A 23 -10.18 8.66 4.60
CA ARG A 23 -9.32 7.74 5.34
C ARG A 23 -7.86 7.83 4.95
N LEU A 24 -7.56 8.53 3.86
CA LEU A 24 -6.18 8.55 3.37
C LEU A 24 -5.23 9.23 4.35
N ALA A 25 -5.61 10.40 4.86
CA ALA A 25 -4.72 11.13 5.78
C ALA A 25 -4.52 10.38 7.10
N PRO A 26 -5.57 9.89 7.77
CA PRO A 26 -5.34 9.12 9.00
C PRO A 26 -4.50 7.87 8.76
N THR A 27 -4.68 7.21 7.62
CA THR A 27 -3.91 6.03 7.31
C THR A 27 -2.44 6.36 7.13
N ARG A 28 -2.16 7.46 6.43
CA ARG A 28 -0.79 7.91 6.24
C ARG A 28 -0.13 8.20 7.59
N GLU A 29 -0.83 8.89 8.48
CA GLU A 29 -0.25 9.21 9.77
C GLU A 29 -0.02 7.98 10.62
N ARG A 30 -0.92 7.02 10.55
CA ARG A 30 -0.73 5.77 11.27
C ARG A 30 0.46 5.00 10.74
N LEU A 31 0.62 4.96 9.43
CA LEU A 31 1.76 4.29 8.82
C LEU A 31 3.05 5.03 9.17
N ARG A 32 3.04 6.35 9.13
CA ARG A 32 4.22 7.14 9.50
C ARG A 32 4.66 6.82 10.94
N ALA A 33 3.71 6.81 11.87
CA ALA A 33 4.03 6.54 13.26
C ALA A 33 4.60 5.14 13.45
N TRP A 34 4.00 4.17 12.75
CA TRP A 34 4.49 2.80 12.87
C TRP A 34 5.90 2.66 12.32
N LEU A 35 6.18 3.28 11.19
CA LEU A 35 7.51 3.22 10.60
C LEU A 35 8.55 3.86 11.52
N HIS A 36 8.22 5.00 12.13
CA HIS A 36 9.12 5.62 13.07
C HIS A 36 9.35 4.73 14.29
N ASP A 37 8.30 4.10 14.79
CA ASP A 37 8.44 3.19 15.92
C ASP A 37 9.34 2.00 15.60
N GLN A 38 9.36 1.59 14.34
CA GLN A 38 10.22 0.49 13.94
C GLN A 38 11.64 0.93 13.66
N GLY A 39 11.93 2.20 13.77
CA GLY A 39 13.29 2.68 13.55
C GLY A 39 13.66 2.90 12.10
N VAL A 40 12.68 3.00 11.22
CA VAL A 40 12.93 3.25 9.81
C VAL A 40 13.41 4.70 9.65
N GLY A 41 14.45 4.89 8.88
CA GLY A 41 15.02 6.23 8.68
C GLY A 41 14.08 7.16 7.95
N GLU A 42 14.24 8.44 8.18
CA GLU A 42 13.29 9.43 7.69
C GLU A 42 13.16 9.42 6.16
N TRP A 43 14.27 9.25 5.47
CA TRP A 43 14.23 9.21 4.01
C TRP A 43 13.36 8.06 3.51
N ASP A 44 13.55 6.89 4.12
CA ASP A 44 12.77 5.72 3.72
C ASP A 44 11.32 5.87 4.12
N VAL A 45 11.03 6.50 5.26
CA VAL A 45 9.65 6.76 5.67
C VAL A 45 8.94 7.59 4.61
N GLU A 46 9.54 8.69 4.18
CA GLU A 46 8.89 9.56 3.21
C GLU A 46 8.69 8.87 1.86
N THR A 47 9.67 8.10 1.44
CA THR A 47 9.58 7.35 0.19
C THR A 47 8.44 6.35 0.23
N VAL A 48 8.33 5.61 1.32
CA VAL A 48 7.27 4.62 1.48
C VAL A 48 5.91 5.30 1.52
N LEU A 49 5.81 6.44 2.19
CA LEU A 49 4.53 7.14 2.27
C LEU A 49 4.06 7.63 0.91
N ILE A 50 4.97 8.06 0.07
CA ILE A 50 4.61 8.49 -1.29
C ILE A 50 4.02 7.31 -2.07
N ALA A 51 4.73 6.21 -2.13
CA ALA A 51 4.29 5.07 -2.94
C ALA A 51 3.03 4.44 -2.37
N THR A 52 2.98 4.26 -1.06
CA THR A 52 1.81 3.64 -0.43
C THR A 52 0.59 4.55 -0.55
N GLY A 53 0.80 5.86 -0.46
CA GLY A 53 -0.28 6.82 -0.63
C GLY A 53 -0.90 6.73 -2.01
N GLU A 54 -0.06 6.58 -3.05
CA GLU A 54 -0.59 6.42 -4.41
C GLU A 54 -1.40 5.13 -4.53
N ALA A 55 -0.87 4.04 -3.99
CA ALA A 55 -1.57 2.75 -4.10
C ALA A 55 -2.90 2.79 -3.35
N CYS A 56 -2.93 3.38 -2.17
CA CYS A 56 -4.16 3.46 -1.40
C CYS A 56 -5.17 4.40 -2.05
N ALA A 57 -4.70 5.53 -2.58
CA ALA A 57 -5.59 6.47 -3.24
C ALA A 57 -6.24 5.83 -4.47
N ASN A 58 -5.46 5.10 -5.24
CA ASN A 58 -6.01 4.42 -6.41
C ASN A 58 -7.02 3.34 -6.00
N ALA A 59 -6.72 2.59 -4.97
CA ALA A 59 -7.63 1.54 -4.52
C ALA A 59 -8.93 2.13 -3.97
N ILE A 60 -8.84 3.21 -3.23
CA ILE A 60 -10.02 3.84 -2.67
C ILE A 60 -10.87 4.47 -3.77
N GLU A 61 -10.24 5.12 -4.72
CA GLU A 61 -10.98 5.72 -5.83
C GLU A 61 -11.69 4.65 -6.64
N HIS A 62 -11.01 3.55 -6.93
CA HIS A 62 -11.62 2.44 -7.65
C HIS A 62 -12.78 1.86 -6.84
N GLY A 63 -12.58 1.63 -5.57
CA GLY A 63 -13.63 1.11 -4.71
C GLY A 63 -14.82 2.04 -4.62
N TYR A 64 -14.57 3.33 -4.49
CA TYR A 64 -15.63 4.30 -4.40
C TYR A 64 -16.52 4.26 -5.64
N ARG A 65 -15.93 4.05 -6.79
CA ARG A 65 -16.69 4.05 -8.05
C ARG A 65 -17.42 2.74 -8.30
N PHE A 66 -16.79 1.62 -7.95
CA PHE A 66 -17.28 0.32 -8.38
C PHE A 66 -17.66 -0.62 -7.26
N ALA A 67 -17.22 -0.37 -6.06
CA ALA A 67 -17.50 -1.23 -4.92
C ALA A 67 -17.51 -0.41 -3.64
N PRO A 68 -18.49 0.50 -3.49
CA PRO A 68 -18.45 1.44 -2.37
C PRO A 68 -18.50 0.79 -1.00
N ASP A 69 -18.97 -0.46 -0.91
CA ASP A 69 -18.96 -1.17 0.35
C ASP A 69 -17.71 -2.00 0.54
N GLY A 70 -16.80 -1.95 -0.41
CA GLY A 70 -15.58 -2.76 -0.34
C GLY A 70 -14.59 -2.20 0.65
N ILE A 71 -13.68 -3.07 1.05
CA ILE A 71 -12.59 -2.71 1.96
C ILE A 71 -11.28 -2.93 1.24
N THR A 72 -10.39 -1.97 1.36
CA THR A 72 -9.02 -2.12 0.90
C THR A 72 -8.16 -2.45 2.11
N THR A 73 -7.29 -3.42 1.98
CA THR A 73 -6.40 -3.79 3.07
C THR A 73 -4.98 -3.36 2.74
N LEU A 74 -4.40 -2.60 3.64
CA LEU A 74 -2.99 -2.23 3.57
C LEU A 74 -2.23 -3.11 4.54
N ARG A 75 -1.21 -3.78 4.05
CA ARG A 75 -0.39 -4.64 4.87
C ARG A 75 1.06 -4.26 4.66
N VAL A 76 1.77 -4.00 5.76
CA VAL A 76 3.17 -3.60 5.71
C VAL A 76 3.96 -4.53 6.59
N GLU A 77 4.98 -5.15 6.02
CA GLU A 77 5.79 -6.10 6.76
C GLU A 77 7.24 -5.65 6.73
N LEU A 78 7.85 -5.54 7.89
CA LEU A 78 9.24 -5.12 8.02
C LEU A 78 10.12 -6.34 8.21
N HIS A 79 11.08 -6.49 7.34
CA HIS A 79 12.11 -7.50 7.45
C HIS A 79 13.43 -6.81 7.82
N ASP A 80 14.48 -7.59 7.95
CA ASP A 80 15.76 -7.02 8.39
C ASP A 80 16.29 -5.95 7.45
N ASP A 81 16.09 -6.14 6.16
CA ASP A 81 16.72 -5.26 5.17
C ASP A 81 15.70 -4.55 4.27
N ARG A 82 14.41 -4.81 4.44
CA ARG A 82 13.45 -4.24 3.51
C ARG A 82 12.05 -4.19 4.10
N LEU A 83 11.22 -3.36 3.49
CA LEU A 83 9.80 -3.33 3.75
C LEU A 83 9.06 -3.94 2.57
N GLU A 84 8.08 -4.77 2.85
CA GLU A 84 7.17 -5.31 1.84
C GLU A 84 5.78 -4.78 2.13
N ILE A 85 5.16 -4.19 1.12
CA ILE A 85 3.88 -3.52 1.27
C ILE A 85 2.90 -4.12 0.29
N GLU A 86 1.69 -4.37 0.75
CA GLU A 86 0.66 -4.91 -0.10
C GLU A 86 -0.60 -4.07 0.08
N VAL A 87 -1.18 -3.61 -1.00
CA VAL A 87 -2.47 -2.93 -0.98
C VAL A 87 -3.43 -3.79 -1.79
N ARG A 88 -4.39 -4.38 -1.11
CA ARG A 88 -5.30 -5.33 -1.73
C ARG A 88 -6.71 -4.75 -1.74
N ASP A 89 -7.23 -4.60 -2.95
CA ASP A 89 -8.56 -4.08 -3.18
C ASP A 89 -9.44 -5.27 -3.55
N HIS A 90 -10.56 -5.40 -2.91
CA HIS A 90 -11.45 -6.55 -3.11
C HIS A 90 -12.64 -6.21 -4.01
N GLY A 91 -12.60 -5.09 -4.70
CA GLY A 91 -13.72 -4.63 -5.48
C GLY A 91 -13.87 -5.20 -6.87
N GLY A 92 -13.00 -6.10 -7.27
CA GLY A 92 -13.03 -6.64 -8.61
C GLY A 92 -12.40 -5.71 -9.62
N TRP A 93 -11.45 -6.21 -10.36
CA TRP A 93 -10.75 -5.40 -11.35
C TRP A 93 -11.47 -5.47 -12.69
N ARG A 94 -11.60 -4.34 -13.35
CA ARG A 94 -12.27 -4.28 -14.65
C ARG A 94 -11.32 -3.70 -15.67
N PRO A 95 -10.75 -4.53 -16.50
CA PRO A 95 -9.75 -4.05 -17.45
C PRO A 95 -10.28 -2.98 -18.38
N THR A 96 -11.53 -3.11 -18.79
CA THR A 96 -12.06 -2.15 -19.73
C THR A 96 -12.28 -0.79 -19.10
N ASP A 97 -12.46 -0.76 -17.81
CA ASP A 97 -12.67 0.51 -17.14
C ASP A 97 -11.37 1.23 -16.90
N GLY A 98 -10.31 0.52 -16.88
CA GLY A 98 -9.05 1.12 -16.53
C GLY A 98 -8.23 1.57 -17.66
N ASP A 99 -8.77 1.47 -18.81
CA ASP A 99 -7.92 1.68 -19.88
C ASP A 99 -7.64 3.11 -20.16
N ASP A 100 -8.38 4.02 -19.65
CA ASP A 100 -8.05 5.33 -19.93
C ASP A 100 -6.84 5.69 -19.12
N GLY A 101 -6.51 5.03 -18.20
CA GLY A 101 -5.31 4.95 -17.49
C GLY A 101 -4.35 6.07 -17.35
N SER A 102 -4.60 7.24 -17.81
CA SER A 102 -3.60 8.28 -17.67
C SER A 102 -3.26 8.53 -16.21
N ASP A 103 -4.27 8.54 -15.34
CA ASP A 103 -3.99 8.73 -13.91
C ASP A 103 -3.35 7.49 -13.32
N ARG A 104 -3.78 6.31 -13.72
CA ARG A 104 -3.16 5.11 -13.25
C ARG A 104 -1.74 4.98 -13.71
N GLY A 105 -1.46 5.38 -14.94
CA GLY A 105 -0.11 5.37 -15.44
C GLY A 105 0.80 6.27 -14.64
N ARG A 106 0.27 7.40 -14.21
CA ARG A 106 1.05 8.34 -13.41
C ARG A 106 1.37 7.77 -12.05
N GLY A 107 0.37 7.18 -11.37
CA GLY A 107 0.61 6.58 -10.07
C GLY A 107 1.58 5.42 -10.14
N ARG A 108 1.43 4.59 -11.18
CA ARG A 108 2.33 3.47 -11.37
C ARG A 108 3.76 3.94 -11.57
N LEU A 109 3.94 5.02 -12.33
CA LEU A 109 5.26 5.56 -12.57
C LEU A 109 5.89 6.09 -11.29
N ILE A 110 5.10 6.78 -10.46
CA ILE A 110 5.59 7.29 -9.19
C ILE A 110 6.05 6.12 -8.30
N MET A 111 5.23 5.09 -8.19
CA MET A 111 5.59 3.95 -7.37
C MET A 111 6.87 3.29 -7.85
N SER A 112 7.01 3.14 -9.16
CA SER A 112 8.19 2.51 -9.73
C SER A 112 9.45 3.32 -9.49
N ARG A 113 9.33 4.63 -9.41
CA ARG A 113 10.50 5.47 -9.24
C ARG A 113 10.99 5.52 -7.81
N VAL A 114 10.10 5.38 -6.84
CA VAL A 114 10.50 5.52 -5.45
C VAL A 114 10.71 4.20 -4.74
N MET A 115 10.19 3.12 -5.30
CA MET A 115 10.31 1.80 -4.68
C MET A 115 11.30 0.95 -5.47
N ASP A 116 11.87 -0.04 -4.81
CA ASP A 116 12.76 -0.97 -5.50
C ASP A 116 11.99 -1.93 -6.39
N GLU A 117 10.78 -2.29 -5.98
CA GLU A 117 9.90 -3.10 -6.81
C GLU A 117 8.48 -2.61 -6.66
N ALA A 118 7.74 -2.61 -7.75
CA ALA A 118 6.33 -2.25 -7.73
C ALA A 118 5.62 -3.13 -8.74
N THR A 119 4.67 -3.93 -8.28
CA THR A 119 3.94 -4.86 -9.12
C THR A 119 2.45 -4.68 -8.88
N ILE A 120 1.67 -4.66 -9.95
CA ILE A 120 0.23 -4.54 -9.85
C ILE A 120 -0.40 -5.73 -10.57
N VAL A 121 -1.23 -6.48 -9.85
CA VAL A 121 -1.91 -7.66 -10.40
C VAL A 121 -3.40 -7.48 -10.21
N GLY A 122 -4.14 -7.48 -11.32
CA GLY A 122 -5.59 -7.41 -11.29
C GLY A 122 -6.19 -8.78 -11.54
N THR A 123 -7.19 -9.13 -10.76
CA THR A 123 -7.93 -10.38 -10.92
C THR A 123 -9.41 -10.08 -10.80
N PRO A 124 -10.28 -11.05 -11.14
CA PRO A 124 -11.72 -10.83 -10.93
C PRO A 124 -12.08 -10.55 -9.49
N GLU A 125 -11.28 -11.00 -8.53
CA GLU A 125 -11.56 -10.78 -7.13
C GLU A 125 -11.05 -9.44 -6.62
N GLY A 126 -10.20 -8.77 -7.37
CA GLY A 126 -9.67 -7.49 -6.94
C GLY A 126 -8.29 -7.23 -7.49
N THR A 127 -7.67 -6.18 -6.98
CA THR A 127 -6.34 -5.78 -7.41
C THR A 127 -5.40 -5.83 -6.23
N CYS A 128 -4.19 -6.30 -6.47
CA CYS A 128 -3.16 -6.33 -5.46
C CYS A 128 -1.94 -5.55 -5.95
N VAL A 129 -1.53 -4.55 -5.19
CA VAL A 129 -0.31 -3.81 -5.46
C VAL A 129 0.72 -4.29 -4.47
N ARG A 130 1.87 -4.72 -4.96
CA ARG A 130 2.99 -5.11 -4.10
C ARG A 130 4.14 -4.15 -4.32
N LEU A 131 4.68 -3.67 -3.21
CA LEU A 131 5.79 -2.72 -3.24
C LEU A 131 6.89 -3.25 -2.34
N VAL A 132 8.12 -3.10 -2.77
CA VAL A 132 9.27 -3.50 -1.95
C VAL A 132 10.21 -2.31 -1.87
N LYS A 133 10.63 -1.98 -0.67
CA LYS A 133 11.60 -0.91 -0.44
C LYS A 133 12.74 -1.44 0.41
N ARG A 134 13.94 -1.44 -0.16
CA ARG A 134 15.13 -1.77 0.62
C ARG A 134 15.47 -0.61 1.51
N LEU A 135 15.83 -0.93 2.75
CA LEU A 135 16.10 0.10 3.73
C LEU A 135 17.55 0.54 3.62
N THR A 136 17.74 1.85 3.59
CA THR A 136 19.07 2.37 3.37
C THR A 136 19.83 2.57 4.67
N ASP A 137 19.11 2.53 5.78
CA ASP A 137 19.69 2.96 7.03
C ASP A 137 19.46 2.01 8.13
N ARG A 138 19.64 0.74 7.88
CA ARG A 138 19.38 -0.26 8.92
C ARG A 138 20.62 -1.03 9.30
#